data_d3f7f3dd992c6b3e30e196c052aae354
#
_entry.id   d3f7f3dd992c6b3e30e196c052aae354
#
_cell.length_a   1.000
_cell.length_b   1.000
_cell.length_c   1.000
_cell.angle_alpha   90.00
_cell.angle_beta   90.00
_cell.angle_gamma   90.00
#
_symmetry.space_group_name_H-M   'P 1'
#
loop_
_entity.id
_entity.type
_entity.pdbx_description
1 polymer ?
#
loop_
_entity_poly.entity_id
_entity_poly.type
_entity_poly.pdbx_seq_one_letter_code
_entity_poly.pdbx_strand_id
1 'polypeptide(L)'
;MRSKKAGWLRVMSHLIDSRVSIIVPVYNTSIEYLRECTASVEAQTYSDIELIIVDDGSTDAATVRFCDEYRNSKSTLVRKKNEGVSAARAAGLERACGSRVMFLDSDDRLEPHAVERLVKVMDGEKADAVIAQDEPGKNIPAISRYYGTDIMKALLDNREASFGWALWAKLFDTERMRQSYKVRKNIFYGEDLLVNADYFSKSDSAVVIDEKLYFYRKDNPDSAMAQARSVKKLSLIPMWREMADIYSAIGLEEEAQRIMANYYDSLLAGYLQCEYYRYDDYKRIMSELKTQLKAQLKCIPVS
;
A
#
# COMPACT_ATOMS: atom_id res chain seq x y z
N MET A 1 1.81 28.89 -26.67
CA MET A 1 1.20 29.62 -25.54
C MET A 1 0.17 28.79 -24.72
N ARG A 2 -0.56 27.82 -25.30
CA ARG A 2 -1.54 26.99 -24.55
C ARG A 2 -0.91 26.02 -23.53
N SER A 3 0.28 25.48 -23.77
CA SER A 3 0.92 24.49 -22.84
C SER A 3 1.47 25.15 -21.56
N LYS A 4 1.96 26.38 -21.63
CA LYS A 4 2.44 27.12 -20.44
C LYS A 4 1.30 27.50 -19.48
N LYS A 5 0.12 27.89 -20.06
CA LYS A 5 -1.07 28.20 -19.22
C LYS A 5 -1.60 26.97 -18.45
N ALA A 6 -1.57 25.78 -19.06
CA ALA A 6 -1.95 24.53 -18.38
C ALA A 6 -0.98 24.18 -17.23
N GLY A 7 0.32 24.40 -17.43
CA GLY A 7 1.34 24.21 -16.38
C GLY A 7 1.15 25.19 -15.21
N TRP A 8 0.87 26.45 -15.47
CA TRP A 8 0.62 27.45 -14.41
C TRP A 8 -0.69 27.20 -13.65
N LEU A 9 -1.76 26.75 -14.32
CA LEU A 9 -3.02 26.37 -13.66
C LEU A 9 -2.84 25.15 -12.78
N ARG A 10 -2.03 24.18 -13.19
CA ARG A 10 -1.69 22.98 -12.40
C ARG A 10 -0.84 23.33 -11.17
N VAL A 11 0.14 24.24 -11.32
CA VAL A 11 0.95 24.74 -10.20
C VAL A 11 0.09 25.55 -9.23
N MET A 12 -0.83 26.39 -9.72
CA MET A 12 -1.73 27.19 -8.90
C MET A 12 -2.79 26.34 -8.18
N SER A 13 -3.29 25.26 -8.80
CA SER A 13 -4.22 24.33 -8.13
C SER A 13 -3.56 23.55 -7.00
N HIS A 14 -2.29 23.15 -7.15
CA HIS A 14 -1.52 22.51 -6.07
C HIS A 14 -1.19 23.47 -4.91
N LEU A 15 -1.12 24.78 -5.17
CA LEU A 15 -0.90 25.79 -4.13
C LEU A 15 -2.18 26.18 -3.37
N ILE A 16 -3.36 25.75 -3.86
CA ILE A 16 -4.66 26.16 -3.27
C ILE A 16 -5.36 24.97 -2.56
N ASP A 17 -5.08 23.73 -2.94
CA ASP A 17 -5.67 22.56 -2.33
C ASP A 17 -4.64 21.85 -1.42
N SER A 18 -4.73 22.12 -0.13
CA SER A 18 -3.88 21.53 0.91
C SER A 18 -4.50 20.27 1.52
N ARG A 19 -5.74 19.93 1.13
CA ARG A 19 -6.51 18.84 1.76
C ARG A 19 -5.82 17.49 1.63
N VAL A 20 -5.86 16.74 2.73
CA VAL A 20 -5.42 15.34 2.81
C VAL A 20 -6.63 14.44 2.97
N SER A 21 -6.80 13.50 2.05
CA SER A 21 -7.81 12.43 2.15
C SER A 21 -7.21 11.24 2.89
N ILE A 22 -7.78 10.87 4.03
CA ILE A 22 -7.40 9.66 4.76
C ILE A 22 -8.44 8.59 4.47
N ILE A 23 -8.00 7.47 3.86
CA ILE A 23 -8.86 6.36 3.46
C ILE A 23 -8.70 5.22 4.47
N VAL A 24 -9.80 4.83 5.11
CA VAL A 24 -9.86 3.75 6.10
C VAL A 24 -10.74 2.61 5.56
N PRO A 25 -10.16 1.52 5.05
CA PRO A 25 -10.91 0.32 4.69
C PRO A 25 -11.35 -0.41 5.96
N VAL A 26 -12.62 -0.81 6.03
CA VAL A 26 -13.22 -1.49 7.19
C VAL A 26 -13.88 -2.78 6.74
N TYR A 27 -13.58 -3.89 7.43
CA TYR A 27 -14.29 -5.15 7.29
C TYR A 27 -14.25 -5.91 8.61
N ASN A 28 -15.38 -6.00 9.32
CA ASN A 28 -15.53 -6.70 10.60
C ASN A 28 -14.44 -6.33 11.64
N THR A 29 -14.02 -5.07 11.66
CA THR A 29 -13.00 -4.57 12.58
C THR A 29 -13.56 -4.43 13.98
N SER A 30 -12.82 -4.83 15.01
CA SER A 30 -13.18 -4.58 16.42
C SER A 30 -13.55 -3.12 16.66
N ILE A 31 -14.65 -2.88 17.38
CA ILE A 31 -15.14 -1.53 17.68
C ILE A 31 -14.13 -0.72 18.49
N GLU A 32 -13.37 -1.37 19.36
CA GLU A 32 -12.31 -0.73 20.12
C GLU A 32 -11.24 -0.15 19.19
N TYR A 33 -10.74 -0.97 18.25
CA TYR A 33 -9.73 -0.55 17.29
C TYR A 33 -10.26 0.54 16.35
N LEU A 34 -11.49 0.37 15.85
CA LEU A 34 -12.10 1.32 14.95
C LEU A 34 -12.33 2.70 15.61
N ARG A 35 -12.66 2.72 16.91
CA ARG A 35 -12.73 3.96 17.71
C ARG A 35 -11.36 4.60 17.89
N GLU A 36 -10.33 3.83 18.22
CA GLU A 36 -8.98 4.36 18.34
C GLU A 36 -8.48 4.92 17.00
N CYS A 37 -8.73 4.21 15.90
CA CYS A 37 -8.39 4.63 14.54
C CYS A 37 -9.03 5.99 14.20
N THR A 38 -10.36 6.09 14.30
CA THR A 38 -11.07 7.33 13.95
C THR A 38 -10.74 8.48 14.89
N ALA A 39 -10.59 8.24 16.20
CA ALA A 39 -10.16 9.25 17.17
C ALA A 39 -8.75 9.78 16.85
N SER A 40 -7.85 8.94 16.34
CA SER A 40 -6.51 9.38 15.95
C SER A 40 -6.52 10.33 14.75
N VAL A 41 -7.50 10.19 13.85
CA VAL A 41 -7.72 11.13 12.73
C VAL A 41 -8.33 12.42 13.22
N GLU A 42 -9.27 12.37 14.16
CA GLU A 42 -9.89 13.56 14.76
C GLU A 42 -8.90 14.40 15.57
N ALA A 43 -7.92 13.74 16.19
CA ALA A 43 -6.87 14.36 17.00
C ALA A 43 -5.70 14.97 16.19
N GLN A 44 -5.73 14.90 14.86
CA GLN A 44 -4.66 15.45 14.03
C GLN A 44 -4.57 16.98 14.17
N THR A 45 -3.34 17.48 14.33
CA THR A 45 -3.06 18.92 14.36
C THR A 45 -3.28 19.60 13.02
N TYR A 46 -3.20 18.87 11.93
CA TYR A 46 -3.51 19.36 10.59
C TYR A 46 -5.02 19.45 10.37
N SER A 47 -5.54 20.63 10.05
CA SER A 47 -6.98 20.90 10.05
C SER A 47 -7.73 20.54 8.77
N ASP A 48 -7.04 20.55 7.60
CA ASP A 48 -7.67 20.32 6.30
C ASP A 48 -7.60 18.85 5.90
N ILE A 49 -8.35 18.02 6.64
CA ILE A 49 -8.45 16.57 6.44
C ILE A 49 -9.88 16.21 6.06
N GLU A 50 -10.05 15.27 5.16
CA GLU A 50 -11.27 14.48 5.02
C GLU A 50 -10.99 13.01 5.36
N LEU A 51 -11.92 12.38 6.06
CA LEU A 51 -11.88 10.97 6.42
C LEU A 51 -12.87 10.20 5.54
N ILE A 52 -12.38 9.19 4.82
CA ILE A 52 -13.20 8.32 3.97
C ILE A 52 -13.18 6.92 4.56
N ILE A 53 -14.26 6.54 5.24
CA ILE A 53 -14.47 5.20 5.77
C ILE A 53 -15.09 4.37 4.66
N VAL A 54 -14.46 3.26 4.31
CA VAL A 54 -14.96 2.33 3.28
C VAL A 54 -15.33 1.01 3.94
N ASP A 55 -16.61 0.79 4.19
CA ASP A 55 -17.14 -0.48 4.69
C ASP A 55 -17.24 -1.47 3.52
N ASP A 56 -16.32 -2.43 3.49
CA ASP A 56 -16.21 -3.48 2.47
C ASP A 56 -17.17 -4.65 2.76
N GLY A 57 -18.43 -4.32 3.07
CA GLY A 57 -19.50 -5.30 3.28
C GLY A 57 -19.35 -6.05 4.61
N SER A 58 -19.09 -5.34 5.70
CA SER A 58 -19.06 -5.92 7.04
C SER A 58 -20.36 -6.66 7.36
N THR A 59 -20.22 -7.80 8.03
CA THR A 59 -21.32 -8.66 8.51
C THR A 59 -21.49 -8.63 10.03
N ASP A 60 -20.45 -8.16 10.75
CA ASP A 60 -20.53 -7.93 12.17
C ASP A 60 -21.45 -6.74 12.49
N ALA A 61 -22.48 -7.00 13.31
CA ALA A 61 -23.51 -6.01 13.60
C ALA A 61 -22.97 -4.75 14.33
N ALA A 62 -21.92 -4.91 15.13
CA ALA A 62 -21.33 -3.81 15.87
C ALA A 62 -20.52 -2.89 14.93
N THR A 63 -19.72 -3.47 14.02
CA THR A 63 -19.00 -2.74 12.98
C THR A 63 -19.95 -2.00 12.05
N VAL A 64 -21.01 -2.67 11.57
CA VAL A 64 -22.04 -2.05 10.71
C VAL A 64 -22.69 -0.86 11.41
N ARG A 65 -23.11 -1.03 12.67
CA ARG A 65 -23.72 0.04 13.48
C ARG A 65 -22.75 1.20 13.66
N PHE A 66 -21.49 0.94 13.99
CA PHE A 66 -20.49 2.00 14.13
C PHE A 66 -20.39 2.82 12.84
N CYS A 67 -20.25 2.17 11.69
CA CYS A 67 -20.16 2.86 10.39
C CYS A 67 -21.43 3.69 10.11
N ASP A 68 -22.62 3.16 10.46
CA ASP A 68 -23.88 3.88 10.26
C ASP A 68 -24.06 5.08 11.19
N GLU A 69 -23.57 5.00 12.42
CA GLU A 69 -23.73 6.02 13.45
C GLU A 69 -22.58 7.03 13.49
N TYR A 70 -21.39 6.65 12.97
CA TYR A 70 -20.24 7.56 12.99
C TYR A 70 -20.53 8.82 12.17
N ARG A 71 -20.51 9.97 12.83
CA ARG A 71 -20.73 11.27 12.23
C ARG A 71 -19.64 12.25 12.63
N ASN A 72 -18.90 12.68 11.62
CA ASN A 72 -17.96 13.79 11.73
C ASN A 72 -18.16 14.67 10.48
N SER A 73 -18.13 15.98 10.64
CA SER A 73 -18.37 16.94 9.54
C SER A 73 -17.40 16.78 8.36
N LYS A 74 -16.29 16.12 8.61
CA LYS A 74 -15.23 15.87 7.61
C LYS A 74 -15.23 14.39 7.13
N SER A 75 -16.20 13.57 7.54
CA SER A 75 -16.22 12.15 7.19
C SER A 75 -17.23 11.81 6.11
N THR A 76 -16.87 10.85 5.27
CA THR A 76 -17.73 10.22 4.26
C THR A 76 -17.71 8.71 4.45
N LEU A 77 -18.88 8.09 4.50
CA LEU A 77 -19.02 6.62 4.46
C LEU A 77 -19.27 6.16 3.04
N VAL A 78 -18.48 5.21 2.59
CA VAL A 78 -18.68 4.44 1.35
C VAL A 78 -18.98 3.00 1.75
N ARG A 79 -20.12 2.45 1.34
CA ARG A 79 -20.44 1.04 1.60
C ARG A 79 -20.50 0.27 0.28
N LYS A 80 -19.87 -0.90 0.26
CA LYS A 80 -19.84 -1.76 -0.92
C LYS A 80 -19.92 -3.25 -0.51
N LYS A 81 -20.14 -4.12 -1.49
CA LYS A 81 -20.00 -5.56 -1.27
C LYS A 81 -18.54 -5.91 -1.04
N ASN A 82 -18.29 -6.91 -0.18
CA ASN A 82 -16.91 -7.36 0.10
C ASN A 82 -16.20 -7.85 -1.18
N GLU A 83 -15.11 -7.18 -1.50
CA GLU A 83 -14.20 -7.51 -2.60
C GLU A 83 -12.72 -7.43 -2.17
N GLY A 84 -12.47 -7.24 -0.87
CA GLY A 84 -11.15 -7.18 -0.26
C GLY A 84 -10.57 -5.77 -0.14
N VAL A 85 -9.54 -5.66 0.70
CA VAL A 85 -8.93 -4.40 1.13
C VAL A 85 -8.46 -3.53 -0.04
N SER A 86 -7.88 -4.13 -1.08
CA SER A 86 -7.42 -3.40 -2.27
C SER A 86 -8.59 -2.73 -3.00
N ALA A 87 -9.73 -3.42 -3.15
CA ALA A 87 -10.93 -2.85 -3.76
C ALA A 87 -11.59 -1.79 -2.88
N ALA A 88 -11.53 -1.95 -1.56
CA ALA A 88 -12.00 -0.94 -0.61
C ALA A 88 -11.17 0.35 -0.71
N ARG A 89 -9.84 0.23 -0.70
CA ARG A 89 -8.95 1.39 -0.86
C ARG A 89 -9.17 2.10 -2.20
N ALA A 90 -9.38 1.35 -3.30
CA ALA A 90 -9.72 1.93 -4.60
C ALA A 90 -11.03 2.74 -4.56
N ALA A 91 -12.09 2.19 -3.96
CA ALA A 91 -13.37 2.90 -3.81
C ALA A 91 -13.23 4.18 -2.96
N GLY A 92 -12.40 4.16 -1.93
CA GLY A 92 -12.05 5.36 -1.16
C GLY A 92 -11.30 6.38 -2.01
N LEU A 93 -10.33 5.94 -2.81
CA LEU A 93 -9.54 6.80 -3.69
C LEU A 93 -10.39 7.49 -4.78
N GLU A 94 -11.43 6.84 -5.28
CA GLU A 94 -12.40 7.45 -6.20
C GLU A 94 -13.19 8.60 -5.55
N ARG A 95 -13.39 8.55 -4.23
CA ARG A 95 -14.11 9.59 -3.46
C ARG A 95 -13.22 10.68 -2.90
N ALA A 96 -11.90 10.43 -2.85
CA ALA A 96 -10.95 11.39 -2.32
C ALA A 96 -11.03 12.72 -3.08
N CYS A 97 -11.15 13.85 -2.36
CA CYS A 97 -11.16 15.20 -2.93
C CYS A 97 -9.86 15.96 -2.65
N GLY A 98 -9.05 15.48 -1.72
CA GLY A 98 -7.77 16.11 -1.38
C GLY A 98 -6.72 15.93 -2.47
N SER A 99 -5.81 16.87 -2.57
CA SER A 99 -4.64 16.77 -3.47
C SER A 99 -3.64 15.71 -3.00
N ARG A 100 -3.74 15.29 -1.75
CA ARG A 100 -2.90 14.27 -1.11
C ARG A 100 -3.75 13.18 -0.50
N VAL A 101 -3.23 11.96 -0.49
CA VAL A 101 -3.92 10.79 0.06
C VAL A 101 -3.01 9.98 0.98
N MET A 102 -3.61 9.49 2.06
CA MET A 102 -3.03 8.50 2.98
C MET A 102 -3.97 7.31 3.11
N PHE A 103 -3.39 6.13 3.34
CA PHE A 103 -4.14 4.93 3.73
C PHE A 103 -3.86 4.63 5.20
N LEU A 104 -4.91 4.37 5.97
CA LEU A 104 -4.86 4.02 7.38
C LEU A 104 -5.68 2.75 7.60
N ASP A 105 -5.06 1.70 8.06
CA ASP A 105 -5.76 0.45 8.36
C ASP A 105 -6.65 0.63 9.60
N SER A 106 -7.83 0.01 9.60
CA SER A 106 -8.90 0.28 10.58
C SER A 106 -8.60 -0.22 12.00
N ASP A 107 -7.55 -1.00 12.19
CA ASP A 107 -7.04 -1.48 13.48
C ASP A 107 -5.81 -0.71 13.97
N ASP A 108 -5.32 0.26 13.19
CA ASP A 108 -4.14 1.07 13.47
C ASP A 108 -4.50 2.51 13.86
N ARG A 109 -3.49 3.35 14.13
CA ARG A 109 -3.68 4.77 14.46
C ARG A 109 -2.52 5.65 14.03
N LEU A 110 -2.79 6.94 13.88
CA LEU A 110 -1.80 7.96 13.58
C LEU A 110 -1.33 8.65 14.85
N GLU A 111 -0.06 9.09 14.87
CA GLU A 111 0.41 10.04 15.87
C GLU A 111 -0.25 11.43 15.65
N PRO A 112 -0.51 12.23 16.69
CA PRO A 112 -1.31 13.46 16.57
C PRO A 112 -0.79 14.51 15.57
N HIS A 113 0.51 14.52 15.29
CA HIS A 113 1.15 15.47 14.35
C HIS A 113 1.54 14.81 13.02
N ALA A 114 1.08 13.58 12.75
CA ALA A 114 1.52 12.80 11.62
C ALA A 114 1.23 13.47 10.28
N VAL A 115 -0.02 13.89 10.05
CA VAL A 115 -0.42 14.53 8.79
C VAL A 115 0.31 15.85 8.57
N GLU A 116 0.38 16.70 9.61
CA GLU A 116 1.07 17.99 9.53
C GLU A 116 2.56 17.80 9.16
N ARG A 117 3.21 16.83 9.79
CA ARG A 117 4.62 16.55 9.54
C ARG A 117 4.88 16.05 8.13
N LEU A 118 4.09 15.11 7.65
CA LEU A 118 4.20 14.57 6.29
C LEU A 118 3.92 15.65 5.23
N VAL A 119 2.89 16.47 5.42
CA VAL A 119 2.57 17.60 4.53
C VAL A 119 3.72 18.60 4.50
N LYS A 120 4.24 19.00 5.65
CA LYS A 120 5.36 19.94 5.75
C LYS A 120 6.59 19.46 5.00
N VAL A 121 6.90 18.17 5.09
CA VAL A 121 8.03 17.58 4.36
C VAL A 121 7.74 17.53 2.87
N MET A 122 6.55 17.07 2.47
CA MET A 122 6.15 16.95 1.07
C MET A 122 6.24 18.31 0.35
N ASP A 123 5.76 19.39 0.99
CA ASP A 123 5.80 20.74 0.45
C ASP A 123 7.21 21.32 0.41
N GLY A 124 7.97 21.16 1.50
CA GLY A 124 9.34 21.68 1.61
C GLY A 124 10.29 21.04 0.62
N GLU A 125 10.14 19.74 0.39
CA GLU A 125 10.98 18.94 -0.52
C GLU A 125 10.41 18.87 -1.95
N LYS A 126 9.16 19.30 -2.16
CA LYS A 126 8.41 19.15 -3.41
C LYS A 126 8.37 17.71 -3.90
N ALA A 127 8.18 16.79 -2.94
CA ALA A 127 8.21 15.38 -3.20
C ALA A 127 6.87 14.85 -3.72
N ASP A 128 6.91 13.82 -4.55
CA ASP A 128 5.70 13.09 -5.00
C ASP A 128 5.15 12.20 -3.89
N ALA A 129 6.02 11.73 -2.98
CA ALA A 129 5.63 10.97 -1.80
C ALA A 129 6.56 11.22 -0.62
N VAL A 130 6.02 11.10 0.60
CA VAL A 130 6.77 11.09 1.85
C VAL A 130 6.46 9.81 2.61
N ILE A 131 7.49 9.14 3.11
CA ILE A 131 7.43 7.86 3.83
C ILE A 131 7.97 8.09 5.24
N ALA A 132 7.17 7.80 6.28
CA ALA A 132 7.62 7.73 7.66
C ALA A 132 8.09 6.32 8.01
N GLN A 133 9.09 6.20 8.88
CA GLN A 133 9.62 4.91 9.30
C GLN A 133 8.69 4.25 10.34
N ASP A 134 8.55 2.93 10.25
CA ASP A 134 7.89 2.10 11.27
C ASP A 134 8.76 1.98 12.53
N GLU A 135 10.05 1.77 12.34
CA GLU A 135 11.03 1.65 13.41
C GLU A 135 12.20 2.63 13.18
N PRO A 136 12.13 3.87 13.73
CA PRO A 136 13.18 4.86 13.60
C PRO A 136 14.51 4.43 14.25
N GLY A 137 15.61 5.10 13.86
CA GLY A 137 16.91 4.91 14.50
C GLY A 137 17.78 3.81 13.88
N LYS A 138 17.47 3.31 12.68
CA LYS A 138 18.27 2.29 11.96
C LYS A 138 19.44 2.90 11.16
N ASN A 139 20.16 3.88 11.71
CA ASN A 139 21.33 4.52 11.08
C ASN A 139 21.05 5.19 9.72
N ILE A 140 19.83 5.67 9.50
CA ILE A 140 19.50 6.47 8.34
C ILE A 140 19.50 7.97 8.69
N PRO A 141 19.80 8.86 7.73
CA PRO A 141 19.64 10.29 7.94
C PRO A 141 18.21 10.65 8.35
N ALA A 142 18.03 11.69 9.15
CA ALA A 142 16.71 12.18 9.56
C ALA A 142 15.78 12.45 8.36
N ILE A 143 16.35 12.77 7.19
CA ILE A 143 15.67 12.90 5.91
C ILE A 143 16.54 12.28 4.82
N SER A 144 16.01 11.32 4.10
CA SER A 144 16.66 10.69 2.93
C SER A 144 15.84 10.99 1.67
N ARG A 145 16.52 11.38 0.59
CA ARG A 145 15.88 11.77 -0.68
C ARG A 145 16.25 10.79 -1.77
N TYR A 146 15.25 10.40 -2.57
CA TYR A 146 15.41 9.48 -3.68
C TYR A 146 14.80 10.07 -4.94
N TYR A 147 15.44 9.86 -6.09
CA TYR A 147 15.03 10.43 -7.37
C TYR A 147 15.05 9.37 -8.48
N GLY A 148 14.08 9.46 -9.38
CA GLY A 148 14.01 8.59 -10.56
C GLY A 148 14.08 7.10 -10.20
N THR A 149 14.98 6.35 -10.84
CA THR A 149 15.11 4.91 -10.64
C THR A 149 15.66 4.50 -9.27
N ASP A 150 16.31 5.41 -8.53
CA ASP A 150 16.79 5.11 -7.18
C ASP A 150 15.64 4.90 -6.19
N ILE A 151 14.46 5.49 -6.45
CA ILE A 151 13.24 5.22 -5.69
C ILE A 151 12.89 3.72 -5.77
N MET A 152 12.91 3.17 -6.98
CA MET A 152 12.57 1.77 -7.22
C MET A 152 13.62 0.82 -6.65
N LYS A 153 14.90 1.17 -6.72
CA LYS A 153 15.97 0.40 -6.06
C LYS A 153 15.78 0.37 -4.55
N ALA A 154 15.48 1.52 -3.94
CA ALA A 154 15.21 1.62 -2.50
C ALA A 154 13.93 0.87 -2.08
N LEU A 155 12.91 0.80 -2.92
CA LEU A 155 11.71 0.00 -2.67
C LEU A 155 12.02 -1.50 -2.60
N LEU A 156 12.96 -1.98 -3.44
CA LEU A 156 13.40 -3.38 -3.45
C LEU A 156 14.38 -3.70 -2.33
N ASP A 157 15.28 -2.75 -2.00
CA ASP A 157 16.31 -2.92 -0.98
C ASP A 157 15.82 -2.46 0.40
N ASN A 158 15.24 -3.40 1.16
CA ASN A 158 14.65 -3.13 2.47
C ASN A 158 15.69 -2.98 3.61
N ARG A 159 17.00 -2.80 3.31
CA ARG A 159 18.09 -2.88 4.30
C ARG A 159 18.44 -1.58 4.98
N GLU A 160 18.33 -0.42 4.31
CA GLU A 160 18.82 0.85 4.84
C GLU A 160 17.74 1.88 5.14
N ALA A 161 16.89 2.20 4.18
CA ALA A 161 15.75 3.09 4.38
C ALA A 161 14.51 2.35 3.89
N SER A 162 13.80 1.74 4.80
CA SER A 162 12.66 0.92 4.44
C SER A 162 11.55 1.79 3.85
N PHE A 163 11.37 1.76 2.52
CA PHE A 163 10.15 2.26 1.91
C PHE A 163 8.92 1.51 2.42
N GLY A 164 9.13 0.34 3.04
CA GLY A 164 8.06 -0.53 3.50
C GLY A 164 7.16 -1.00 2.35
N TRP A 165 6.68 -2.22 2.43
CA TRP A 165 5.80 -2.77 1.40
C TRP A 165 4.36 -2.26 1.54
N ALA A 166 3.94 -1.94 2.76
CA ALA A 166 2.59 -1.46 3.07
C ALA A 166 2.31 -0.07 2.49
N LEU A 167 1.05 0.26 2.32
CA LEU A 167 0.61 1.60 1.88
C LEU A 167 0.48 2.58 3.05
N TRP A 168 0.42 2.09 4.30
CA TRP A 168 0.35 2.95 5.48
C TRP A 168 1.68 3.68 5.75
N ALA A 169 1.66 4.67 6.65
CA ALA A 169 2.77 5.57 7.01
C ALA A 169 3.33 6.37 5.81
N LYS A 170 2.52 6.61 4.79
CA LYS A 170 2.91 7.32 3.57
C LYS A 170 1.89 8.39 3.20
N LEU A 171 2.39 9.50 2.68
CA LEU A 171 1.58 10.54 2.04
C LEU A 171 1.93 10.55 0.55
N PHE A 172 0.91 10.49 -0.29
CA PHE A 172 1.03 10.43 -1.74
C PHE A 172 0.32 11.58 -2.44
N ASP A 173 0.74 11.94 -3.64
CA ASP A 173 -0.06 12.75 -4.57
C ASP A 173 -1.29 11.94 -5.01
N THR A 174 -2.49 12.50 -4.85
CA THR A 174 -3.75 11.79 -5.11
C THR A 174 -3.94 11.47 -6.57
N GLU A 175 -3.62 12.40 -7.47
CA GLU A 175 -3.85 12.19 -8.90
C GLU A 175 -2.90 11.13 -9.47
N ARG A 176 -1.62 11.16 -9.06
CA ARG A 176 -0.66 10.10 -9.39
C ARG A 176 -1.08 8.75 -8.82
N MET A 177 -1.61 8.74 -7.59
CA MET A 177 -2.13 7.50 -6.98
C MET A 177 -3.31 6.95 -7.78
N ARG A 178 -4.26 7.77 -8.23
CA ARG A 178 -5.37 7.32 -9.10
C ARG A 178 -4.88 6.70 -10.41
N GLN A 179 -3.87 7.29 -11.02
CA GLN A 179 -3.29 6.80 -12.28
C GLN A 179 -2.48 5.51 -12.11
N SER A 180 -2.07 5.22 -10.88
CA SER A 180 -1.20 4.09 -10.56
C SER A 180 -1.95 2.94 -9.90
N TYR A 181 -3.02 3.23 -9.16
CA TYR A 181 -3.74 2.23 -8.37
C TYR A 181 -4.47 1.21 -9.26
N LYS A 182 -4.14 -0.06 -9.08
CA LYS A 182 -4.79 -1.17 -9.78
C LYS A 182 -5.29 -2.20 -8.77
N VAL A 183 -6.57 -2.55 -8.84
CA VAL A 183 -7.12 -3.66 -8.05
C VAL A 183 -6.75 -4.98 -8.70
N ARG A 184 -6.06 -5.84 -7.96
CA ARG A 184 -5.59 -7.16 -8.40
C ARG A 184 -6.32 -8.26 -7.66
N LYS A 185 -7.41 -8.76 -8.27
CA LYS A 185 -8.34 -9.70 -7.61
C LYS A 185 -7.72 -11.03 -7.16
N ASN A 186 -6.61 -11.44 -7.77
CA ASN A 186 -5.96 -12.72 -7.50
C ASN A 186 -4.70 -12.59 -6.62
N ILE A 187 -4.39 -11.38 -6.14
CA ILE A 187 -3.25 -11.11 -5.28
C ILE A 187 -3.77 -10.68 -3.93
N PHE A 188 -3.61 -11.54 -2.92
CA PHE A 188 -4.08 -11.35 -1.55
C PHE A 188 -2.96 -10.95 -0.60
N TYR A 189 -1.69 -11.16 -0.99
CA TYR A 189 -0.49 -10.76 -0.28
C TYR A 189 0.46 -10.08 -1.25
N GLY A 190 1.02 -8.95 -0.83
CA GLY A 190 1.92 -8.14 -1.63
C GLY A 190 1.21 -7.21 -2.62
N GLU A 191 -0.11 -7.08 -2.55
CA GLU A 191 -0.88 -6.12 -3.33
C GLU A 191 -0.42 -4.68 -3.09
N ASP A 192 -0.09 -4.36 -1.84
CA ASP A 192 0.42 -3.05 -1.43
C ASP A 192 1.79 -2.75 -2.06
N LEU A 193 2.67 -3.75 -2.10
CA LEU A 193 3.97 -3.62 -2.76
C LEU A 193 3.82 -3.32 -4.25
N LEU A 194 2.89 -3.98 -4.93
CA LEU A 194 2.61 -3.71 -6.34
C LEU A 194 2.02 -2.31 -6.57
N VAL A 195 1.15 -1.84 -5.67
CA VAL A 195 0.63 -0.45 -5.74
C VAL A 195 1.77 0.54 -5.54
N ASN A 196 2.66 0.30 -4.56
CA ASN A 196 3.85 1.12 -4.38
C ASN A 196 4.74 1.11 -5.63
N ALA A 197 4.98 -0.06 -6.23
CA ALA A 197 5.79 -0.16 -7.44
C ALA A 197 5.16 0.58 -8.64
N ASP A 198 3.85 0.43 -8.88
CA ASP A 198 3.13 1.17 -9.91
C ASP A 198 3.19 2.70 -9.68
N TYR A 199 3.11 3.14 -8.42
CA TYR A 199 3.21 4.54 -8.05
C TYR A 199 4.63 5.08 -8.25
N PHE A 200 5.60 4.42 -7.64
CA PHE A 200 6.98 4.89 -7.63
C PHE A 200 7.68 4.75 -8.99
N SER A 201 7.27 3.82 -9.84
CA SER A 201 7.77 3.73 -11.22
C SER A 201 7.46 4.97 -12.08
N LYS A 202 6.52 5.81 -11.61
CA LYS A 202 6.09 7.05 -12.29
C LYS A 202 6.42 8.30 -11.48
N SER A 203 7.08 8.16 -10.32
CA SER A 203 7.45 9.26 -9.44
C SER A 203 8.82 9.80 -9.77
N ASP A 204 8.98 11.13 -9.70
CA ASP A 204 10.25 11.79 -9.90
C ASP A 204 11.06 11.88 -8.60
N SER A 205 10.35 11.95 -7.46
CA SER A 205 10.96 12.13 -6.14
C SER A 205 10.19 11.45 -5.02
N ALA A 206 10.92 10.91 -4.04
CA ALA A 206 10.38 10.39 -2.79
C ALA A 206 11.29 10.75 -1.62
N VAL A 207 10.70 11.01 -0.46
CA VAL A 207 11.42 11.38 0.76
C VAL A 207 11.07 10.41 1.87
N VAL A 208 12.09 9.88 2.51
CA VAL A 208 11.95 9.05 3.73
C VAL A 208 12.37 9.88 4.92
N ILE A 209 11.55 9.90 5.97
CA ILE A 209 11.87 10.53 7.25
C ILE A 209 12.02 9.49 8.36
N ASP A 210 13.04 9.65 9.21
CA ASP A 210 13.32 8.77 10.34
C ASP A 210 12.45 9.12 11.56
N GLU A 211 11.13 9.13 11.34
CA GLU A 211 10.14 9.47 12.36
C GLU A 211 9.03 8.44 12.39
N LYS A 212 8.62 8.02 13.60
CA LYS A 212 7.46 7.14 13.78
C LYS A 212 6.20 8.00 13.88
N LEU A 213 5.41 7.99 12.82
CA LEU A 213 4.16 8.76 12.72
C LEU A 213 2.92 7.86 12.62
N TYR A 214 3.13 6.56 12.63
CA TYR A 214 2.11 5.54 12.47
C TYR A 214 2.29 4.47 13.55
N PHE A 215 1.20 4.05 14.17
CA PHE A 215 1.18 2.94 15.12
C PHE A 215 0.56 1.72 14.45
N TYR A 216 1.40 0.77 14.09
CA TYR A 216 0.98 -0.53 13.58
C TYR A 216 0.67 -1.48 14.75
N ARG A 217 -0.54 -2.05 14.78
CA ARG A 217 -0.99 -2.98 15.81
C ARG A 217 -0.51 -4.40 15.51
N LYS A 218 0.39 -4.90 16.36
CA LYS A 218 0.99 -6.25 16.21
C LYS A 218 0.21 -7.36 16.93
N ASP A 219 -0.67 -7.01 17.84
CA ASP A 219 -1.41 -7.91 18.75
C ASP A 219 -2.85 -8.22 18.31
N ASN A 220 -3.22 -7.87 17.06
CA ASN A 220 -4.53 -8.23 16.51
C ASN A 220 -4.53 -9.67 15.98
N PRO A 221 -5.23 -10.62 16.66
CA PRO A 221 -5.27 -12.01 16.23
C PRO A 221 -6.01 -12.25 14.92
N ASP A 222 -6.89 -11.31 14.54
CA ASP A 222 -7.70 -11.38 13.32
C ASP A 222 -7.01 -10.70 12.12
N SER A 223 -5.80 -10.19 12.32
CA SER A 223 -5.05 -9.54 11.25
C SER A 223 -4.75 -10.50 10.09
N ALA A 224 -4.69 -9.97 8.87
CA ALA A 224 -4.32 -10.76 7.68
C ALA A 224 -2.96 -11.46 7.84
N MET A 225 -2.03 -10.86 8.59
CA MET A 225 -0.71 -11.42 8.87
C MET A 225 -0.73 -12.57 9.88
N ALA A 226 -1.70 -12.59 10.82
CA ALA A 226 -1.86 -13.70 11.79
C ALA A 226 -2.28 -15.01 11.13
N GLN A 227 -2.91 -14.96 9.94
CA GLN A 227 -3.31 -16.14 9.16
C GLN A 227 -2.12 -16.74 8.39
N ALA A 228 -1.02 -17.05 9.09
CA ALA A 228 0.28 -17.41 8.50
C ALA A 228 0.28 -18.66 7.57
N ARG A 229 -0.73 -19.55 7.68
CA ARG A 229 -0.81 -20.81 6.92
C ARG A 229 -2.02 -20.82 5.97
N SER A 230 -2.09 -19.86 5.07
CA SER A 230 -3.19 -19.78 4.10
C SER A 230 -2.70 -20.09 2.68
N VAL A 231 -3.49 -20.84 1.91
CA VAL A 231 -3.31 -21.03 0.48
C VAL A 231 -3.25 -19.69 -0.29
N LYS A 232 -3.84 -18.64 0.28
CA LYS A 232 -3.77 -17.27 -0.25
C LYS A 232 -2.33 -16.75 -0.42
N LYS A 233 -1.36 -17.27 0.36
CA LYS A 233 0.06 -16.92 0.20
C LYS A 233 0.65 -17.33 -1.14
N LEU A 234 0.04 -18.29 -1.83
CA LEU A 234 0.43 -18.62 -3.20
C LEU A 234 0.24 -17.45 -4.18
N SER A 235 -0.54 -16.43 -3.78
CA SER A 235 -0.65 -15.19 -4.56
C SER A 235 0.65 -14.38 -4.62
N LEU A 236 1.63 -14.66 -3.77
CA LEU A 236 2.99 -14.10 -3.89
C LEU A 236 3.68 -14.51 -5.18
N ILE A 237 3.34 -15.68 -5.74
CA ILE A 237 3.94 -16.18 -6.99
C ILE A 237 3.62 -15.21 -8.16
N PRO A 238 2.35 -14.97 -8.54
CA PRO A 238 2.03 -13.98 -9.57
C PRO A 238 2.45 -12.55 -9.18
N MET A 239 2.46 -12.21 -7.89
CA MET A 239 2.89 -10.91 -7.41
C MET A 239 4.36 -10.62 -7.79
N TRP A 240 5.28 -11.54 -7.48
CA TRP A 240 6.69 -11.36 -7.84
C TRP A 240 6.91 -11.27 -9.36
N ARG A 241 6.12 -12.02 -10.14
CA ARG A 241 6.18 -11.94 -11.59
C ARG A 241 5.79 -10.55 -12.10
N GLU A 242 4.65 -10.03 -11.64
CA GLU A 242 4.19 -8.71 -12.02
C GLU A 242 5.15 -7.61 -11.55
N MET A 243 5.75 -7.79 -10.38
CA MET A 243 6.78 -6.89 -9.86
C MET A 243 7.99 -6.83 -10.80
N ALA A 244 8.49 -7.98 -11.25
CA ALA A 244 9.60 -8.04 -12.21
C ALA A 244 9.25 -7.35 -13.54
N ASP A 245 8.03 -7.56 -14.04
CA ASP A 245 7.56 -6.92 -15.28
C ASP A 245 7.53 -5.37 -15.13
N ILE A 246 7.14 -4.83 -13.96
CA ILE A 246 7.18 -3.38 -13.69
C ILE A 246 8.62 -2.84 -13.73
N TYR A 247 9.57 -3.55 -13.11
CA TYR A 247 10.98 -3.13 -13.08
C TYR A 247 11.62 -3.21 -14.47
N SER A 248 11.37 -4.26 -15.22
CA SER A 248 11.84 -4.41 -16.60
C SER A 248 11.30 -3.31 -17.51
N ALA A 249 10.01 -2.94 -17.35
CA ALA A 249 9.36 -1.90 -18.15
C ALA A 249 10.01 -0.50 -18.01
N ILE A 250 10.75 -0.25 -16.92
CA ILE A 250 11.47 1.00 -16.68
C ILE A 250 13.00 0.86 -16.85
N GLY A 251 13.47 -0.26 -17.42
CA GLY A 251 14.88 -0.49 -17.73
C GLY A 251 15.74 -0.96 -16.54
N LEU A 252 15.15 -1.43 -15.46
CA LEU A 252 15.83 -1.98 -14.28
C LEU A 252 15.94 -3.50 -14.38
N GLU A 253 16.64 -4.00 -15.41
CA GLU A 253 16.72 -5.43 -15.73
C GLU A 253 17.44 -6.26 -14.66
N GLU A 254 18.48 -5.72 -14.02
CA GLU A 254 19.20 -6.42 -12.95
C GLU A 254 18.30 -6.63 -11.72
N GLU A 255 17.55 -5.60 -11.35
CA GLU A 255 16.58 -5.67 -10.26
C GLU A 255 15.43 -6.62 -10.61
N ALA A 256 14.94 -6.58 -11.85
CA ALA A 256 13.92 -7.50 -12.34
C ALA A 256 14.37 -8.96 -12.24
N GLN A 257 15.62 -9.27 -12.58
CA GLN A 257 16.20 -10.61 -12.41
C GLN A 257 16.31 -11.03 -10.94
N ARG A 258 16.69 -10.11 -10.04
CA ARG A 258 16.70 -10.36 -8.59
C ARG A 258 15.28 -10.64 -8.05
N ILE A 259 14.27 -9.93 -8.54
CA ILE A 259 12.86 -10.16 -8.19
C ILE A 259 12.42 -11.54 -8.69
N MET A 260 12.85 -11.95 -9.86
CA MET A 260 12.56 -13.30 -10.39
C MET A 260 13.14 -14.43 -9.53
N ALA A 261 14.23 -14.21 -8.80
CA ALA A 261 14.71 -15.19 -7.81
C ALA A 261 13.65 -15.41 -6.72
N ASN A 262 13.05 -14.34 -6.16
CA ASN A 262 11.95 -14.45 -5.20
C ASN A 262 10.71 -15.16 -5.78
N TYR A 263 10.44 -14.97 -7.08
CA TYR A 263 9.39 -15.72 -7.77
C TYR A 263 9.66 -17.22 -7.76
N TYR A 264 10.89 -17.66 -8.09
CA TYR A 264 11.24 -19.07 -8.08
C TYR A 264 11.23 -19.68 -6.68
N ASP A 265 11.74 -18.94 -5.68
CA ASP A 265 11.70 -19.37 -4.27
C ASP A 265 10.25 -19.52 -3.79
N SER A 266 9.37 -18.57 -4.12
CA SER A 266 7.94 -18.63 -3.77
C SER A 266 7.23 -19.79 -4.49
N LEU A 267 7.61 -20.08 -5.74
CA LEU A 267 7.07 -21.19 -6.51
C LEU A 267 7.46 -22.53 -5.88
N LEU A 268 8.74 -22.69 -5.50
CA LEU A 268 9.23 -23.90 -4.83
C LEU A 268 8.62 -24.04 -3.44
N ALA A 269 8.61 -22.98 -2.64
CA ALA A 269 8.01 -22.97 -1.31
C ALA A 269 6.53 -23.31 -1.37
N GLY A 270 5.79 -22.73 -2.33
CA GLY A 270 4.38 -23.05 -2.59
C GLY A 270 4.15 -24.52 -2.93
N TYR A 271 5.00 -25.09 -3.78
CA TYR A 271 4.96 -26.51 -4.11
C TYR A 271 5.14 -27.37 -2.86
N LEU A 272 6.18 -27.13 -2.05
CA LEU A 272 6.45 -27.89 -0.84
C LEU A 272 5.35 -27.73 0.23
N GLN A 273 4.79 -26.54 0.37
CA GLN A 273 3.67 -26.29 1.29
C GLN A 273 2.41 -27.06 0.87
N CYS A 274 2.06 -27.06 -0.41
CA CYS A 274 0.93 -27.83 -0.92
C CYS A 274 1.09 -29.31 -0.69
N GLU A 275 2.30 -29.87 -0.89
CA GLU A 275 2.59 -31.27 -0.63
C GLU A 275 2.48 -31.62 0.86
N TYR A 276 3.00 -30.75 1.74
CA TYR A 276 3.02 -30.98 3.18
C TYR A 276 1.63 -30.83 3.84
N TYR A 277 0.91 -29.74 3.52
CA TYR A 277 -0.36 -29.41 4.20
C TYR A 277 -1.58 -30.01 3.53
N ARG A 278 -1.47 -30.52 2.31
CA ARG A 278 -2.57 -31.12 1.53
C ARG A 278 -3.84 -30.27 1.58
N TYR A 279 -3.71 -28.99 1.17
CA TYR A 279 -4.87 -28.08 1.07
C TYR A 279 -6.02 -28.74 0.29
N ASP A 280 -7.26 -28.33 0.51
CA ASP A 280 -8.46 -28.94 -0.11
C ASP A 280 -8.34 -29.08 -1.64
N ASP A 281 -7.78 -28.08 -2.31
CA ASP A 281 -7.51 -28.08 -3.74
C ASP A 281 -6.07 -28.53 -4.10
N TYR A 282 -5.37 -29.21 -3.20
CA TYR A 282 -3.92 -29.43 -3.35
C TYR A 282 -3.54 -30.10 -4.66
N LYS A 283 -4.32 -31.08 -5.16
CA LYS A 283 -4.02 -31.78 -6.42
C LYS A 283 -4.04 -30.82 -7.62
N ARG A 284 -5.01 -29.92 -7.67
CA ARG A 284 -5.12 -28.89 -8.71
C ARG A 284 -3.95 -27.91 -8.60
N ILE A 285 -3.71 -27.36 -7.41
CA ILE A 285 -2.62 -26.41 -7.14
C ILE A 285 -1.27 -27.04 -7.45
N MET A 286 -1.02 -28.29 -7.02
CA MET A 286 0.21 -29.04 -7.32
C MET A 286 0.42 -29.22 -8.82
N SER A 287 -0.64 -29.53 -9.57
CA SER A 287 -0.57 -29.68 -11.02
C SER A 287 -0.20 -28.36 -11.70
N GLU A 288 -0.79 -27.24 -11.26
CA GLU A 288 -0.51 -25.90 -11.78
C GLU A 288 0.94 -25.49 -11.48
N LEU A 289 1.38 -25.60 -10.24
CA LEU A 289 2.75 -25.27 -9.81
C LEU A 289 3.81 -26.13 -10.51
N LYS A 290 3.54 -27.44 -10.65
CA LYS A 290 4.42 -28.34 -11.38
C LYS A 290 4.54 -27.99 -12.86
N THR A 291 3.44 -27.54 -13.46
CA THR A 291 3.42 -27.09 -14.86
C THR A 291 4.25 -25.80 -15.02
N GLN A 292 4.08 -24.84 -14.10
CA GLN A 292 4.85 -23.59 -14.09
C GLN A 292 6.35 -23.86 -13.89
N LEU A 293 6.73 -24.70 -12.90
CA LEU A 293 8.11 -25.11 -12.67
C LEU A 293 8.74 -25.74 -13.92
N LYS A 294 8.05 -26.68 -14.58
CA LYS A 294 8.54 -27.31 -15.79
C LYS A 294 8.72 -26.34 -16.94
N ALA A 295 7.83 -25.37 -17.10
CA ALA A 295 7.93 -24.35 -18.13
C ALA A 295 9.16 -23.47 -17.89
N GLN A 296 9.42 -23.07 -16.65
CA GLN A 296 10.55 -22.23 -16.28
C GLN A 296 11.90 -22.96 -16.40
N LEU A 297 11.97 -24.23 -15.98
CA LEU A 297 13.19 -25.03 -16.10
C LEU A 297 13.64 -25.23 -17.57
N LYS A 298 12.70 -25.15 -18.52
CA LYS A 298 13.04 -25.20 -19.96
C LYS A 298 13.67 -23.91 -20.48
N CYS A 299 13.47 -22.80 -19.78
CA CYS A 299 13.99 -21.48 -20.14
C CYS A 299 15.36 -21.18 -19.53
N ILE A 300 15.87 -22.03 -18.64
CA ILE A 300 17.22 -21.90 -18.07
C ILE A 300 18.21 -22.36 -19.11
N PRO A 301 19.14 -21.51 -19.60
CA PRO A 301 20.18 -21.92 -20.49
C PRO A 301 21.05 -22.96 -19.78
N VAL A 302 21.17 -24.15 -20.33
CA VAL A 302 22.17 -25.15 -19.88
C VAL A 302 23.51 -24.63 -20.37
N SER A 303 24.30 -24.01 -19.48
CA SER A 303 25.68 -23.61 -19.73
C SER A 303 26.60 -24.78 -19.70
#